data_d53c7f9991776e1ce72a0e5fd15c0820
#
_entry.id   d53c7f9991776e1ce72a0e5fd15c0820
#
_cell.length_a   1.000
_cell.length_b   1.000
_cell.length_c   1.000
_cell.angle_alpha   90.00
_cell.angle_beta   90.00
_cell.angle_gamma   90.00
#
_symmetry.space_group_name_H-M   'P 1'
#
loop_
_entity.id
_entity.type
_entity.pdbx_description
1 polymer ?
#
loop_
_entity_poly.entity_id
_entity_poly.type
_entity_poly.pdbx_seq_one_letter_code
_entity_poly.pdbx_strand_id
1 'polypeptide(L)'
;MANVRLENITRRYQNVTAIENISFKIPDGEFWVLVGPSGCGKSTIMRTIVGLETATSGNLYIGDNLVNNIPARQRDVAMVFQNYALYPHMTVGENLAFGLRMRNVDPTKIQERVETVARSLSIDHLLKRKPKQLSGGQQQRVALGRAIAREPKVFLLDEPLSNLDAQLRDDTRAELKQLHQRLGITTVYVTHDQVEAMTLADKIVDLNKGKILQIGEPQSIYAKPANRMVATFLGNPAMNILPAIYTNESFLVGNQHLACPPSIQKKLQPREGQGLELGIRPENIEIFTPQTAEDDDLKTDVWALEKVPLDLEVKVVEPLGRGTLIRASLPLLSAETTVQVQVPASVRLRSGDRLRVQLDFDRLFIFDPSTGEALYP
;
A
#
# COMPACT_ATOMS: atom_id res chain seq x y z
N MET A 1 2.56 -0.22 26.47
CA MET A 1 3.02 -0.19 25.07
C MET A 1 3.71 1.13 24.84
N ALA A 2 4.19 1.46 23.66
CA ALA A 2 4.95 2.70 23.48
C ALA A 2 4.73 3.28 22.08
N ASN A 3 4.59 4.60 22.00
CA ASN A 3 4.65 5.29 20.71
C ASN A 3 6.05 5.19 20.10
N VAL A 4 6.15 5.37 18.79
CA VAL A 4 7.43 5.47 18.07
C VAL A 4 7.48 6.81 17.35
N ARG A 5 8.55 7.59 17.59
CA ARG A 5 8.70 8.91 16.99
C ARG A 5 10.07 9.07 16.35
N LEU A 6 10.04 9.41 15.06
CA LEU A 6 11.21 9.76 14.28
C LEU A 6 11.22 11.27 14.06
N GLU A 7 12.33 11.91 14.30
CA GLU A 7 12.54 13.35 14.07
C GLU A 7 13.77 13.57 13.20
N ASN A 8 13.54 13.99 11.96
CA ASN A 8 14.56 14.30 10.97
C ASN A 8 15.60 13.18 10.77
N ILE A 9 15.17 11.93 10.85
CA ILE A 9 16.05 10.77 10.71
C ILE A 9 16.61 10.74 9.30
N THR A 10 17.94 10.75 9.22
CA THR A 10 18.71 10.56 7.98
C THR A 10 19.68 9.41 8.15
N ARG A 11 19.79 8.55 7.14
CA ARG A 11 20.80 7.49 7.08
C ARG A 11 21.54 7.54 5.76
N ARG A 12 22.86 7.70 5.85
CA ARG A 12 23.78 7.71 4.71
C ARG A 12 24.75 6.55 4.81
N TYR A 13 25.01 5.90 3.68
CA TYR A 13 26.04 4.89 3.51
C TYR A 13 27.08 5.46 2.54
N GLN A 14 28.21 5.88 3.05
CA GLN A 14 29.24 6.54 2.23
C GLN A 14 28.62 7.68 1.39
N ASN A 15 28.48 7.50 0.09
CA ASN A 15 27.97 8.52 -0.86
C ASN A 15 26.47 8.36 -1.17
N VAL A 16 25.78 7.33 -0.60
CA VAL A 16 24.37 7.09 -0.87
C VAL A 16 23.53 7.45 0.34
N THR A 17 22.57 8.34 0.15
CA THR A 17 21.53 8.64 1.15
C THR A 17 20.37 7.65 0.98
N ALA A 18 20.22 6.74 1.93
CA ALA A 18 19.17 5.72 1.89
C ALA A 18 17.81 6.27 2.37
N ILE A 19 17.84 7.09 3.41
CA ILE A 19 16.68 7.85 3.91
C ILE A 19 17.11 9.26 4.29
N GLU A 20 16.26 10.24 4.02
CA GLU A 20 16.55 11.66 4.21
C GLU A 20 15.41 12.36 4.94
N ASN A 21 15.72 12.96 6.10
CA ASN A 21 14.81 13.81 6.84
C ASN A 21 13.44 13.18 7.15
N ILE A 22 13.44 11.90 7.56
CA ILE A 22 12.22 11.16 7.87
C ILE A 22 11.69 11.59 9.23
N SER A 23 10.46 12.11 9.25
CA SER A 23 9.78 12.54 10.47
C SER A 23 8.34 12.06 10.49
N PHE A 24 7.97 11.26 11.49
CA PHE A 24 6.60 10.87 11.81
C PHE A 24 6.49 10.32 13.23
N LYS A 25 5.26 10.24 13.72
CA LYS A 25 4.95 9.69 15.04
C LYS A 25 3.84 8.65 14.91
N ILE A 26 4.13 7.44 15.33
CA ILE A 26 3.16 6.35 15.48
C ILE A 26 2.61 6.40 16.89
N PRO A 27 1.32 6.66 17.09
CA PRO A 27 0.67 6.57 18.39
C PRO A 27 0.78 5.18 19.01
N ASP A 28 0.60 5.10 20.33
CA ASP A 28 0.57 3.83 21.02
C ASP A 28 -0.60 2.96 20.55
N GLY A 29 -0.31 1.71 20.21
CA GLY A 29 -1.30 0.73 19.78
C GLY A 29 -1.71 0.81 18.30
N GLU A 30 -1.23 1.77 17.51
CA GLU A 30 -1.56 1.85 16.08
C GLU A 30 -0.71 0.91 15.21
N PHE A 31 -1.30 0.50 14.09
CA PHE A 31 -0.68 -0.32 13.03
C PHE A 31 -0.32 0.56 11.83
N TRP A 32 0.96 0.89 11.68
CA TRP A 32 1.42 1.70 10.56
C TRP A 32 2.16 0.86 9.52
N VAL A 33 1.85 1.12 8.26
CA VAL A 33 2.42 0.38 7.13
C VAL A 33 3.33 1.30 6.32
N LEU A 34 4.57 0.89 6.12
CA LEU A 34 5.52 1.54 5.23
C LEU A 34 5.43 0.89 3.85
N VAL A 35 5.11 1.68 2.83
CA VAL A 35 4.98 1.23 1.44
C VAL A 35 5.90 2.01 0.50
N GLY A 36 6.05 1.53 -0.70
CA GLY A 36 6.82 2.17 -1.77
C GLY A 36 7.66 1.18 -2.57
N PRO A 37 8.30 1.61 -3.66
CA PRO A 37 9.11 0.78 -4.53
C PRO A 37 10.28 0.10 -3.80
N SER A 38 10.84 -0.96 -4.39
CA SER A 38 12.06 -1.59 -3.87
C SER A 38 13.20 -0.56 -3.78
N GLY A 39 13.95 -0.59 -2.66
CA GLY A 39 15.06 0.34 -2.43
C GLY A 39 14.65 1.75 -1.97
N CYS A 40 13.36 2.05 -1.73
CA CYS A 40 12.93 3.39 -1.28
C CYS A 40 13.25 3.71 0.20
N GLY A 41 13.81 2.77 0.98
CA GLY A 41 14.25 3.03 2.37
C GLY A 41 13.42 2.36 3.48
N LYS A 42 12.36 1.60 3.18
CA LYS A 42 11.49 0.92 4.17
C LYS A 42 12.26 0.09 5.19
N SER A 43 13.06 -0.87 4.70
CA SER A 43 13.85 -1.73 5.57
C SER A 43 14.93 -0.97 6.34
N THR A 44 15.47 0.13 5.79
CA THR A 44 16.41 1.01 6.49
C THR A 44 15.74 1.70 7.68
N ILE A 45 14.52 2.24 7.50
CA ILE A 45 13.74 2.83 8.60
C ILE A 45 13.50 1.77 9.67
N MET A 46 13.02 0.59 9.29
CA MET A 46 12.74 -0.49 10.22
C MET A 46 13.99 -0.94 11.00
N ARG A 47 15.13 -1.14 10.30
CA ARG A 47 16.41 -1.49 10.93
C ARG A 47 16.94 -0.40 11.85
N THR A 48 16.65 0.86 11.54
CA THR A 48 16.97 1.98 12.42
C THR A 48 16.10 1.94 13.68
N ILE A 49 14.79 1.65 13.58
CA ILE A 49 13.92 1.54 14.76
C ILE A 49 14.36 0.38 15.65
N VAL A 50 14.66 -0.78 15.10
CA VAL A 50 15.09 -1.94 15.90
C VAL A 50 16.50 -1.77 16.48
N GLY A 51 17.32 -0.86 15.92
CA GLY A 51 18.71 -0.61 16.37
C GLY A 51 19.74 -1.53 15.74
N LEU A 52 19.44 -2.12 14.58
CA LEU A 52 20.40 -2.85 13.74
C LEU A 52 21.22 -1.88 12.88
N GLU A 53 20.70 -0.68 12.67
CA GLU A 53 21.39 0.41 12.00
C GLU A 53 21.30 1.70 12.84
N THR A 54 22.33 2.53 12.74
CA THR A 54 22.41 3.80 13.45
C THR A 54 22.04 4.93 12.49
N ALA A 55 21.16 5.84 12.90
CA ALA A 55 20.89 7.06 12.14
C ALA A 55 22.16 7.90 12.02
N THR A 56 22.37 8.52 10.85
CA THR A 56 23.47 9.47 10.64
C THR A 56 23.17 10.79 11.34
N SER A 57 21.89 11.20 11.35
CA SER A 57 21.38 12.37 12.09
C SER A 57 19.91 12.20 12.42
N GLY A 58 19.38 13.07 13.27
CA GLY A 58 18.00 13.03 13.77
C GLY A 58 17.86 12.21 15.05
N ASN A 59 16.66 12.19 15.60
CA ASN A 59 16.34 11.56 16.89
C ASN A 59 15.25 10.51 16.72
N LEU A 60 15.45 9.36 17.38
CA LEU A 60 14.49 8.26 17.44
C LEU A 60 14.06 8.03 18.89
N TYR A 61 12.75 8.03 19.12
CA TYR A 61 12.18 7.77 20.44
C TYR A 61 11.27 6.55 20.41
N ILE A 62 11.33 5.76 21.49
CA ILE A 62 10.37 4.69 21.80
C ILE A 62 9.79 5.01 23.17
N GLY A 63 8.50 5.34 23.22
CA GLY A 63 7.92 6.05 24.35
C GLY A 63 8.60 7.40 24.53
N ASP A 64 8.98 7.73 25.75
CA ASP A 64 9.69 8.97 26.08
C ASP A 64 11.23 8.84 25.98
N ASN A 65 11.75 7.66 25.66
CA ASN A 65 13.17 7.40 25.67
C ASN A 65 13.81 7.67 24.29
N LEU A 66 14.85 8.49 24.25
CA LEU A 66 15.73 8.63 23.11
C LEU A 66 16.58 7.34 22.96
N VAL A 67 16.43 6.63 21.84
CA VAL A 67 17.03 5.31 21.64
C VAL A 67 18.17 5.26 20.63
N ASN A 68 18.65 6.40 20.16
CA ASN A 68 19.71 6.46 19.13
C ASN A 68 20.92 5.58 19.47
N ASN A 69 21.40 5.66 20.72
CA ASN A 69 22.60 4.94 21.19
C ASN A 69 22.26 3.67 22.01
N ILE A 70 20.97 3.30 22.10
CA ILE A 70 20.54 2.10 22.81
C ILE A 70 20.64 0.91 21.85
N PRO A 71 21.40 -0.16 22.21
CA PRO A 71 21.53 -1.33 21.37
C PRO A 71 20.20 -2.09 21.23
N ALA A 72 19.96 -2.77 20.11
CA ALA A 72 18.71 -3.44 19.77
C ALA A 72 18.14 -4.34 20.89
N ARG A 73 19.01 -5.08 21.60
CA ARG A 73 18.61 -5.97 22.72
C ARG A 73 17.95 -5.25 23.90
N GLN A 74 18.17 -3.94 24.04
CA GLN A 74 17.67 -3.12 25.15
C GLN A 74 16.50 -2.20 24.74
N ARG A 75 16.14 -2.14 23.44
CA ARG A 75 15.05 -1.28 22.94
C ARG A 75 13.66 -1.82 23.23
N ASP A 76 13.55 -3.05 23.72
CA ASP A 76 12.29 -3.74 23.99
C ASP A 76 11.36 -3.82 22.77
N VAL A 77 11.96 -4.06 21.61
CA VAL A 77 11.28 -4.28 20.33
C VAL A 77 11.43 -5.73 19.90
N ALA A 78 10.46 -6.22 19.12
CA ALA A 78 10.56 -7.52 18.48
C ALA A 78 10.41 -7.35 16.96
N MET A 79 11.22 -8.09 16.19
CA MET A 79 11.19 -8.05 14.74
C MET A 79 10.95 -9.45 14.17
N VAL A 80 10.06 -9.52 13.19
CA VAL A 80 9.86 -10.69 12.33
C VAL A 80 10.44 -10.36 10.96
N PHE A 81 11.37 -11.15 10.51
CA PHE A 81 12.04 -10.99 9.22
C PHE A 81 11.27 -11.70 8.11
N GLN A 82 11.46 -11.29 6.88
CA GLN A 82 10.88 -11.87 5.68
C GLN A 82 11.08 -13.40 5.56
N ASN A 83 12.24 -13.90 5.97
CA ASN A 83 12.58 -15.33 5.96
C ASN A 83 12.24 -16.03 7.29
N TYR A 84 11.40 -15.39 8.14
CA TYR A 84 11.03 -15.86 9.49
C TYR A 84 12.18 -16.00 10.48
N ALA A 85 13.40 -16.25 10.03
CA ALA A 85 14.63 -16.41 10.81
C ALA A 85 14.48 -17.35 12.02
N LEU A 86 13.73 -18.46 11.86
CA LEU A 86 13.59 -19.47 12.92
C LEU A 86 14.90 -20.20 13.15
N TYR A 87 15.15 -20.61 14.41
CA TYR A 87 16.31 -21.44 14.75
C TYR A 87 16.06 -22.88 14.30
N PRO A 88 16.75 -23.38 13.25
CA PRO A 88 16.38 -24.64 12.59
C PRO A 88 16.67 -25.88 13.44
N HIS A 89 17.60 -25.79 14.40
CA HIS A 89 17.97 -26.85 15.32
C HIS A 89 17.04 -26.96 16.52
N MET A 90 16.26 -25.92 16.82
CA MET A 90 15.30 -25.84 17.93
C MET A 90 13.92 -26.27 17.51
N THR A 91 13.15 -26.84 18.45
CA THR A 91 11.71 -27.09 18.28
C THR A 91 10.91 -25.78 18.26
N VAL A 92 9.61 -25.85 17.94
CA VAL A 92 8.68 -24.72 18.04
C VAL A 92 8.66 -24.15 19.45
N GLY A 93 8.48 -25.02 20.47
CA GLY A 93 8.48 -24.58 21.87
C GLY A 93 9.77 -23.89 22.28
N GLU A 94 10.91 -24.40 21.85
CA GLU A 94 12.22 -23.79 22.11
C GLU A 94 12.41 -22.46 21.39
N ASN A 95 11.94 -22.33 20.14
CA ASN A 95 11.91 -21.06 19.42
C ASN A 95 11.10 -20.01 20.17
N LEU A 96 9.89 -20.34 20.65
CA LEU A 96 9.04 -19.44 21.43
C LEU A 96 9.71 -19.05 22.77
N ALA A 97 10.34 -19.99 23.44
CA ALA A 97 10.98 -19.80 24.74
C ALA A 97 12.30 -19.03 24.67
N PHE A 98 12.98 -19.02 23.52
CA PHE A 98 14.36 -18.52 23.40
C PHE A 98 14.58 -17.12 23.97
N GLY A 99 13.73 -16.16 23.55
CA GLY A 99 13.87 -14.78 24.01
C GLY A 99 13.63 -14.59 25.51
N LEU A 100 12.78 -15.41 26.12
CA LEU A 100 12.50 -15.40 27.56
C LEU A 100 13.66 -16.00 28.35
N ARG A 101 14.25 -17.09 27.84
CA ARG A 101 15.46 -17.69 28.45
C ARG A 101 16.64 -16.72 28.46
N MET A 102 16.84 -15.97 27.36
CA MET A 102 17.90 -14.94 27.30
C MET A 102 17.70 -13.76 28.27
N ARG A 103 16.47 -13.57 28.76
CA ARG A 103 16.13 -12.59 29.79
C ARG A 103 16.13 -13.18 31.21
N ASN A 104 16.54 -14.44 31.37
CA ASN A 104 16.55 -15.16 32.66
C ASN A 104 15.19 -15.20 33.35
N VAL A 105 14.10 -15.34 32.57
CA VAL A 105 12.74 -15.52 33.11
C VAL A 105 12.64 -16.89 33.74
N ASP A 106 11.87 -17.01 34.83
CA ASP A 106 11.63 -18.25 35.52
C ASP A 106 11.10 -19.36 34.60
N PRO A 107 11.63 -20.61 34.65
CA PRO A 107 11.22 -21.70 33.75
C PRO A 107 9.72 -22.02 33.76
N THR A 108 9.05 -21.91 34.90
CA THR A 108 7.61 -22.15 35.02
C THR A 108 6.83 -21.11 34.24
N LYS A 109 7.19 -19.85 34.41
CA LYS A 109 6.57 -18.72 33.67
C LYS A 109 6.85 -18.83 32.17
N ILE A 110 8.05 -19.30 31.77
CA ILE A 110 8.36 -19.55 30.36
C ILE A 110 7.41 -20.59 29.77
N GLN A 111 7.19 -21.71 30.46
CA GLN A 111 6.29 -22.76 29.98
C GLN A 111 4.86 -22.24 29.84
N GLU A 112 4.31 -21.60 30.85
CA GLU A 112 2.96 -21.01 30.83
C GLU A 112 2.81 -20.01 29.68
N ARG A 113 3.81 -19.14 29.47
CA ARG A 113 3.80 -18.16 28.40
C ARG A 113 3.86 -18.79 27.02
N VAL A 114 4.73 -19.80 26.81
CA VAL A 114 4.86 -20.54 25.57
C VAL A 114 3.53 -21.24 25.22
N GLU A 115 2.90 -21.91 26.17
CA GLU A 115 1.62 -22.58 25.95
C GLU A 115 0.49 -21.59 25.61
N THR A 116 0.45 -20.44 26.32
CA THR A 116 -0.54 -19.40 26.08
C THR A 116 -0.39 -18.81 24.69
N VAL A 117 0.83 -18.45 24.28
CA VAL A 117 1.11 -17.93 22.95
C VAL A 117 0.86 -18.98 21.87
N ALA A 118 1.27 -20.22 22.08
CA ALA A 118 1.04 -21.31 21.13
C ALA A 118 -0.44 -21.54 20.88
N ARG A 119 -1.27 -21.57 21.92
CA ARG A 119 -2.74 -21.65 21.82
C ARG A 119 -3.34 -20.46 21.08
N SER A 120 -2.88 -19.25 21.38
CA SER A 120 -3.40 -18.03 20.75
C SER A 120 -3.15 -17.96 19.23
N LEU A 121 -2.17 -18.73 18.74
CA LEU A 121 -1.80 -18.83 17.32
C LEU A 121 -2.15 -20.20 16.70
N SER A 122 -2.87 -21.07 17.44
CA SER A 122 -3.26 -22.41 17.00
C SER A 122 -2.07 -23.29 16.57
N ILE A 123 -0.95 -23.20 17.28
CA ILE A 123 0.29 -23.98 17.03
C ILE A 123 0.72 -24.83 18.23
N ASP A 124 -0.12 -24.98 19.25
CA ASP A 124 0.14 -25.76 20.46
C ASP A 124 0.45 -27.24 20.15
N HIS A 125 -0.25 -27.82 19.18
CA HIS A 125 -0.03 -29.18 18.68
C HIS A 125 1.32 -29.35 17.94
N LEU A 126 2.02 -28.26 17.62
CA LEU A 126 3.30 -28.26 16.89
C LEU A 126 4.52 -28.06 17.79
N LEU A 127 4.35 -27.84 19.10
CA LEU A 127 5.42 -27.43 20.03
C LEU A 127 6.67 -28.31 19.99
N LYS A 128 6.51 -29.62 19.70
CA LYS A 128 7.62 -30.60 19.62
C LYS A 128 8.26 -30.69 18.23
N ARG A 129 7.69 -30.07 17.20
CA ARG A 129 8.22 -30.12 15.82
C ARG A 129 9.36 -29.12 15.63
N LYS A 130 10.20 -29.38 14.62
CA LYS A 130 11.25 -28.46 14.16
C LYS A 130 10.79 -27.67 12.94
N PRO A 131 11.35 -26.49 12.64
CA PRO A 131 10.94 -25.64 11.53
C PRO A 131 10.83 -26.37 10.18
N LYS A 132 11.75 -27.26 9.85
CA LYS A 132 11.72 -28.04 8.60
C LYS A 132 10.50 -28.98 8.44
N GLN A 133 9.73 -29.21 9.50
CA GLN A 133 8.56 -30.07 9.51
C GLN A 133 7.24 -29.26 9.43
N LEU A 134 7.35 -27.95 9.20
CA LEU A 134 6.26 -27.00 9.20
C LEU A 134 6.00 -26.46 7.81
N SER A 135 4.73 -26.19 7.48
CA SER A 135 4.37 -25.39 6.31
C SER A 135 4.82 -23.92 6.46
N GLY A 136 4.83 -23.16 5.37
CA GLY A 136 5.21 -21.75 5.41
C GLY A 136 4.37 -20.92 6.39
N GLY A 137 3.03 -21.09 6.38
CA GLY A 137 2.14 -20.41 7.32
C GLY A 137 2.37 -20.83 8.78
N GLN A 138 2.68 -22.12 9.04
CA GLN A 138 3.05 -22.57 10.38
C GLN A 138 4.38 -21.95 10.84
N GLN A 139 5.39 -21.86 9.96
CA GLN A 139 6.66 -21.21 10.29
C GLN A 139 6.46 -19.73 10.62
N GLN A 140 5.60 -19.04 9.86
CA GLN A 140 5.25 -17.67 10.12
C GLN A 140 4.58 -17.48 11.49
N ARG A 141 3.56 -18.30 11.82
CA ARG A 141 2.91 -18.25 13.14
C ARG A 141 3.91 -18.51 14.27
N VAL A 142 4.89 -19.39 14.07
CA VAL A 142 5.97 -19.61 15.05
C VAL A 142 6.85 -18.38 15.18
N ALA A 143 7.19 -17.70 14.07
CA ALA A 143 7.97 -16.47 14.11
C ALA A 143 7.22 -15.32 14.81
N LEU A 144 5.92 -15.16 14.53
CA LEU A 144 5.03 -14.23 15.25
C LEU A 144 4.98 -14.58 16.75
N GLY A 145 4.78 -15.85 17.07
CA GLY A 145 4.73 -16.33 18.47
C GLY A 145 6.03 -16.07 19.22
N ARG A 146 7.19 -16.30 18.61
CA ARG A 146 8.51 -15.98 19.19
C ARG A 146 8.65 -14.49 19.52
N ALA A 147 8.12 -13.63 18.66
CA ALA A 147 8.14 -12.18 18.87
C ALA A 147 7.16 -11.75 19.99
N ILE A 148 5.92 -12.28 19.98
CA ILE A 148 4.86 -11.96 20.94
C ILE A 148 5.19 -12.49 22.34
N ALA A 149 5.86 -13.67 22.44
CA ALA A 149 6.20 -14.26 23.72
C ALA A 149 7.01 -13.32 24.62
N ARG A 150 7.79 -12.41 24.02
CA ARG A 150 8.63 -11.42 24.72
C ARG A 150 7.87 -10.20 25.25
N GLU A 151 6.59 -10.04 24.92
CA GLU A 151 5.78 -8.85 25.24
C GLU A 151 6.47 -7.53 24.84
N PRO A 152 6.81 -7.35 23.57
CA PRO A 152 7.55 -6.18 23.15
C PRO A 152 6.70 -4.92 23.24
N LYS A 153 7.35 -3.75 23.42
CA LYS A 153 6.67 -2.45 23.34
C LYS A 153 6.30 -2.06 21.92
N VAL A 154 7.10 -2.51 20.93
CA VAL A 154 6.91 -2.24 19.50
C VAL A 154 7.14 -3.51 18.73
N PHE A 155 6.27 -3.78 17.77
CA PHE A 155 6.31 -4.94 16.88
C PHE A 155 6.66 -4.51 15.45
N LEU A 156 7.72 -5.09 14.91
CA LEU A 156 8.26 -4.77 13.59
C LEU A 156 8.12 -5.98 12.68
N LEU A 157 7.46 -5.82 11.53
CA LEU A 157 7.14 -6.90 10.60
C LEU A 157 7.68 -6.56 9.21
N ASP A 158 8.77 -7.21 8.78
CA ASP A 158 9.43 -6.98 7.50
C ASP A 158 8.94 -8.00 6.46
N GLU A 159 7.98 -7.60 5.63
CA GLU A 159 7.35 -8.42 4.57
C GLU A 159 6.95 -9.84 5.03
N PRO A 160 6.23 -10.00 6.14
CA PRO A 160 6.06 -11.30 6.76
C PRO A 160 5.16 -12.26 5.97
N LEU A 161 4.38 -11.76 4.99
CA LEU A 161 3.46 -12.57 4.17
C LEU A 161 4.00 -12.87 2.76
N SER A 162 5.15 -12.31 2.38
CA SER A 162 5.68 -12.39 1.01
C SER A 162 5.97 -13.81 0.52
N ASN A 163 6.32 -14.73 1.43
CA ASN A 163 6.68 -16.11 1.10
C ASN A 163 5.47 -17.09 1.15
N LEU A 164 4.25 -16.58 1.29
CA LEU A 164 3.03 -17.40 1.31
C LEU A 164 2.37 -17.42 -0.07
N ASP A 165 1.68 -18.52 -0.38
CA ASP A 165 0.76 -18.58 -1.52
C ASP A 165 -0.43 -17.63 -1.31
N ALA A 166 -1.17 -17.33 -2.39
CA ALA A 166 -2.20 -16.29 -2.39
C ALA A 166 -3.32 -16.56 -1.38
N GLN A 167 -3.82 -17.81 -1.32
CA GLN A 167 -4.92 -18.15 -0.41
C GLN A 167 -4.49 -18.05 1.05
N LEU A 168 -3.34 -18.64 1.38
CA LEU A 168 -2.79 -18.60 2.73
C LEU A 168 -2.43 -17.18 3.17
N ARG A 169 -2.02 -16.32 2.22
CA ARG A 169 -1.74 -14.90 2.48
C ARG A 169 -3.00 -14.16 2.91
N ASP A 170 -4.13 -14.39 2.23
CA ASP A 170 -5.41 -13.74 2.55
C ASP A 170 -5.91 -14.15 3.94
N ASP A 171 -5.87 -15.44 4.26
CA ASP A 171 -6.26 -15.97 5.57
C ASP A 171 -5.36 -15.41 6.69
N THR A 172 -4.04 -15.44 6.47
CA THR A 172 -3.07 -14.98 7.47
C THR A 172 -3.12 -13.47 7.67
N ARG A 173 -3.45 -12.69 6.63
CA ARG A 173 -3.67 -11.24 6.75
C ARG A 173 -4.84 -10.94 7.69
N ALA A 174 -5.95 -11.63 7.54
CA ALA A 174 -7.11 -11.50 8.43
C ALA A 174 -6.76 -11.87 9.88
N GLU A 175 -6.03 -12.98 10.07
CA GLU A 175 -5.54 -13.40 11.40
C GLU A 175 -4.61 -12.36 12.03
N LEU A 176 -3.70 -11.78 11.25
CA LEU A 176 -2.77 -10.75 11.73
C LEU A 176 -3.51 -9.49 12.20
N LYS A 177 -4.55 -9.07 11.47
CA LYS A 177 -5.40 -7.95 11.89
C LYS A 177 -6.10 -8.22 13.21
N GLN A 178 -6.71 -9.40 13.35
CA GLN A 178 -7.35 -9.82 14.61
C GLN A 178 -6.35 -9.91 15.76
N LEU A 179 -5.15 -10.44 15.48
CA LEU A 179 -4.08 -10.55 16.46
C LEU A 179 -3.65 -9.17 16.96
N HIS A 180 -3.44 -8.21 16.05
CA HIS A 180 -3.12 -6.84 16.41
C HIS A 180 -4.22 -6.21 17.26
N GLN A 181 -5.49 -6.31 16.86
CA GLN A 181 -6.63 -5.77 17.61
C GLN A 181 -6.70 -6.33 19.05
N ARG A 182 -6.38 -7.61 19.22
CA ARG A 182 -6.38 -8.28 20.53
C ARG A 182 -5.20 -7.86 21.39
N LEU A 183 -4.02 -7.68 20.80
CA LEU A 183 -2.78 -7.37 21.54
C LEU A 183 -2.60 -5.87 21.77
N GLY A 184 -3.05 -5.03 20.83
CA GLY A 184 -2.91 -3.58 20.86
C GLY A 184 -1.46 -3.08 20.84
N ILE A 185 -0.50 -3.88 20.37
CA ILE A 185 0.92 -3.51 20.34
C ILE A 185 1.18 -2.57 19.17
N THR A 186 1.86 -1.45 19.41
CA THR A 186 2.33 -0.53 18.36
C THR A 186 3.10 -1.30 17.30
N THR A 187 2.62 -1.29 16.05
CA THR A 187 3.14 -2.12 14.99
C THR A 187 3.65 -1.29 13.82
N VAL A 188 4.84 -1.60 13.33
CA VAL A 188 5.39 -1.10 12.07
C VAL A 188 5.51 -2.27 11.10
N TYR A 189 4.84 -2.16 9.99
CA TYR A 189 4.76 -3.20 8.98
C TYR A 189 5.36 -2.71 7.66
N VAL A 190 6.20 -3.50 7.04
CA VAL A 190 6.73 -3.21 5.71
C VAL A 190 6.12 -4.18 4.71
N THR A 191 5.64 -3.66 3.60
CA THR A 191 5.17 -4.46 2.47
C THR A 191 5.35 -3.73 1.15
N HIS A 192 5.33 -4.48 0.08
CA HIS A 192 5.13 -3.98 -1.29
C HIS A 192 3.74 -4.36 -1.83
N ASP A 193 2.94 -5.09 -1.05
CA ASP A 193 1.57 -5.47 -1.39
C ASP A 193 0.58 -4.38 -0.96
N GLN A 194 -0.13 -3.84 -1.95
CA GLN A 194 -1.11 -2.77 -1.74
C GLN A 194 -2.32 -3.24 -0.93
N VAL A 195 -2.75 -4.50 -1.14
CA VAL A 195 -3.91 -5.06 -0.44
C VAL A 195 -3.61 -5.19 1.06
N GLU A 196 -2.39 -5.60 1.42
CA GLU A 196 -1.94 -5.63 2.80
C GLU A 196 -1.97 -4.24 3.42
N ALA A 197 -1.40 -3.24 2.72
CA ALA A 197 -1.38 -1.86 3.20
C ALA A 197 -2.79 -1.29 3.40
N MET A 198 -3.68 -1.47 2.41
CA MET A 198 -5.06 -0.95 2.47
C MET A 198 -5.92 -1.62 3.53
N THR A 199 -5.63 -2.88 3.89
CA THR A 199 -6.48 -3.66 4.81
C THR A 199 -5.98 -3.69 6.25
N LEU A 200 -4.67 -3.68 6.46
CA LEU A 200 -4.07 -3.78 7.79
C LEU A 200 -3.88 -2.42 8.47
N ALA A 201 -3.51 -1.40 7.70
CA ALA A 201 -3.03 -0.14 8.26
C ALA A 201 -4.13 0.70 8.93
N ASP A 202 -3.80 1.32 10.06
CA ASP A 202 -4.46 2.53 10.55
C ASP A 202 -3.94 3.74 9.77
N LYS A 203 -2.62 3.77 9.48
CA LYS A 203 -2.02 4.74 8.56
C LYS A 203 -0.94 4.12 7.68
N ILE A 204 -0.85 4.64 6.46
CA ILE A 204 0.18 4.30 5.49
C ILE A 204 1.19 5.44 5.44
N VAL A 205 2.48 5.10 5.38
CA VAL A 205 3.59 5.99 5.05
C VAL A 205 4.09 5.58 3.66
N ASP A 206 3.79 6.38 2.66
CA ASP A 206 4.29 6.16 1.30
C ASP A 206 5.67 6.78 1.13
N LEU A 207 6.63 5.97 0.68
CA LEU A 207 8.04 6.30 0.59
C LEU A 207 8.55 6.19 -0.85
N ASN A 208 9.33 7.17 -1.28
CA ASN A 208 10.07 7.11 -2.52
C ASN A 208 11.44 7.73 -2.38
N LYS A 209 12.47 7.06 -2.91
CA LYS A 209 13.87 7.55 -2.94
C LYS A 209 14.32 8.14 -1.59
N GLY A 210 13.98 7.44 -0.50
CA GLY A 210 14.38 7.83 0.85
C GLY A 210 13.59 8.98 1.48
N LYS A 211 12.49 9.43 0.86
CA LYS A 211 11.63 10.52 1.35
C LYS A 211 10.19 10.05 1.52
N ILE A 212 9.48 10.67 2.44
CA ILE A 212 8.05 10.49 2.61
C ILE A 212 7.33 11.30 1.54
N LEU A 213 6.45 10.65 0.78
CA LEU A 213 5.57 11.30 -0.18
C LEU A 213 4.25 11.71 0.46
N GLN A 214 3.65 10.79 1.24
CA GLN A 214 2.38 11.04 1.91
C GLN A 214 2.24 10.15 3.15
N ILE A 215 1.53 10.66 4.15
CA ILE A 215 1.09 9.90 5.33
C ILE A 215 -0.41 10.12 5.49
N GLY A 216 -1.18 9.06 5.69
CA GLY A 216 -2.62 9.17 5.94
C GLY A 216 -3.30 7.83 6.15
N GLU A 217 -4.58 7.88 6.42
CA GLU A 217 -5.45 6.69 6.44
C GLU A 217 -5.55 6.10 5.03
N PRO A 218 -5.62 4.76 4.89
CA PRO A 218 -5.62 4.09 3.59
C PRO A 218 -6.64 4.69 2.61
N GLN A 219 -7.90 4.83 3.02
CA GLN A 219 -8.96 5.37 2.18
C GLN A 219 -8.75 6.84 1.82
N SER A 220 -8.18 7.63 2.74
CA SER A 220 -7.89 9.04 2.50
C SER A 220 -6.78 9.21 1.45
N ILE A 221 -5.72 8.40 1.51
CA ILE A 221 -4.65 8.44 0.50
C ILE A 221 -5.17 7.96 -0.86
N TYR A 222 -5.99 6.89 -0.87
CA TYR A 222 -6.61 6.38 -2.09
C TYR A 222 -7.51 7.42 -2.77
N ALA A 223 -8.31 8.14 -1.96
CA ALA A 223 -9.24 9.15 -2.44
C ALA A 223 -8.58 10.50 -2.78
N LYS A 224 -7.43 10.82 -2.16
CA LYS A 224 -6.71 12.10 -2.35
C LYS A 224 -5.20 11.88 -2.35
N PRO A 225 -4.64 11.27 -3.40
CA PRO A 225 -3.21 11.10 -3.52
C PRO A 225 -2.51 12.44 -3.71
N ALA A 226 -1.44 12.69 -2.97
CA ALA A 226 -0.68 13.95 -3.04
C ALA A 226 0.05 14.14 -4.36
N ASN A 227 0.35 13.05 -5.07
CA ASN A 227 1.05 13.10 -6.36
C ASN A 227 0.75 11.85 -7.20
N ARG A 228 1.16 11.92 -8.47
CA ARG A 228 1.00 10.83 -9.45
C ARG A 228 1.59 9.50 -8.96
N MET A 229 2.74 9.53 -8.28
CA MET A 229 3.38 8.31 -7.83
C MET A 229 2.54 7.58 -6.76
N VAL A 230 2.03 8.30 -5.77
CA VAL A 230 1.10 7.74 -4.77
C VAL A 230 -0.17 7.22 -5.45
N ALA A 231 -0.72 7.98 -6.41
CA ALA A 231 -1.93 7.62 -7.15
C ALA A 231 -1.78 6.31 -7.94
N THR A 232 -0.63 6.11 -8.58
CA THR A 232 -0.34 4.92 -9.39
C THR A 232 0.17 3.74 -8.56
N PHE A 233 0.78 4.00 -7.40
CA PHE A 233 1.27 2.94 -6.52
C PHE A 233 0.13 2.30 -5.72
N LEU A 234 -0.86 3.08 -5.26
CA LEU A 234 -2.01 2.58 -4.50
C LEU A 234 -3.23 2.38 -5.41
N GLY A 235 -3.58 1.13 -5.62
CA GLY A 235 -4.72 0.68 -6.44
C GLY A 235 -4.32 -0.46 -7.37
N ASN A 236 -5.15 -1.51 -7.43
CA ASN A 236 -4.96 -2.64 -8.33
C ASN A 236 -6.31 -2.96 -9.02
N PRO A 237 -6.42 -2.61 -10.30
CA PRO A 237 -5.41 -2.05 -11.21
C PRO A 237 -4.95 -0.64 -10.84
N ALA A 238 -3.76 -0.23 -11.36
CA ALA A 238 -3.22 1.11 -11.13
C ALA A 238 -4.07 2.20 -11.80
N MET A 239 -4.00 3.43 -11.26
CA MET A 239 -4.65 4.59 -11.88
C MET A 239 -4.11 4.81 -13.30
N ASN A 240 -5.02 5.05 -14.26
CA ASN A 240 -4.66 5.50 -15.60
C ASN A 240 -4.12 6.93 -15.55
N ILE A 241 -3.05 7.20 -16.25
CA ILE A 241 -2.48 8.54 -16.42
C ILE A 241 -2.49 8.87 -17.91
N LEU A 242 -3.31 9.86 -18.28
CA LEU A 242 -3.52 10.26 -19.66
C LEU A 242 -2.88 11.64 -19.89
N PRO A 243 -1.84 11.74 -20.73
CA PRO A 243 -1.31 13.03 -21.12
C PRO A 243 -2.38 13.86 -21.85
N ALA A 244 -2.54 15.11 -21.45
CA ALA A 244 -3.53 16.02 -22.01
C ALA A 244 -2.96 17.43 -22.19
N ILE A 245 -3.54 18.18 -23.11
CA ILE A 245 -3.28 19.61 -23.30
C ILE A 245 -4.60 20.34 -23.10
N TYR A 246 -4.61 21.35 -22.25
CA TYR A 246 -5.80 22.21 -22.11
C TYR A 246 -5.89 23.17 -23.26
N THR A 247 -7.01 23.14 -24.00
CA THR A 247 -7.25 24.01 -25.17
C THR A 247 -8.75 24.14 -25.43
N ASN A 248 -9.21 25.34 -25.76
CA ASN A 248 -10.61 25.62 -26.08
C ASN A 248 -11.60 25.06 -25.04
N GLU A 249 -11.34 25.33 -23.74
CA GLU A 249 -12.16 24.86 -22.61
C GLU A 249 -12.30 23.33 -22.54
N SER A 250 -11.37 22.59 -23.13
CA SER A 250 -11.34 21.13 -23.17
C SER A 250 -9.95 20.57 -22.88
N PHE A 251 -9.90 19.29 -22.53
CA PHE A 251 -8.68 18.51 -22.47
C PHE A 251 -8.50 17.75 -23.79
N LEU A 252 -7.49 18.08 -24.53
CA LEU A 252 -7.07 17.32 -25.72
C LEU A 252 -6.22 16.12 -25.29
N VAL A 253 -6.80 14.90 -25.40
CA VAL A 253 -6.15 13.63 -25.09
C VAL A 253 -5.90 12.88 -26.39
N GLY A 254 -4.64 12.83 -26.85
CA GLY A 254 -4.33 12.38 -28.21
C GLY A 254 -4.91 13.32 -29.26
N ASN A 255 -5.93 12.87 -29.97
CA ASN A 255 -6.69 13.67 -30.94
C ASN A 255 -8.17 13.86 -30.55
N GLN A 256 -8.53 13.51 -29.32
CA GLN A 256 -9.91 13.55 -28.83
C GLN A 256 -10.06 14.67 -27.79
N HIS A 257 -11.14 15.43 -27.91
CA HIS A 257 -11.47 16.49 -26.98
C HIS A 257 -12.41 15.98 -25.90
N LEU A 258 -12.04 16.18 -24.66
CA LEU A 258 -12.90 15.98 -23.48
C LEU A 258 -13.27 17.35 -22.93
N ALA A 259 -14.55 17.68 -22.91
CA ALA A 259 -15.01 18.95 -22.32
C ALA A 259 -14.53 19.07 -20.86
N CYS A 260 -13.91 20.20 -20.51
CA CYS A 260 -13.47 20.45 -19.14
C CYS A 260 -14.65 21.01 -18.33
N PRO A 261 -15.12 20.31 -17.27
CA PRO A 261 -16.22 20.80 -16.46
C PRO A 261 -15.94 22.19 -15.87
N PRO A 262 -16.96 23.07 -15.78
CA PRO A 262 -16.80 24.42 -15.23
C PRO A 262 -16.27 24.43 -13.78
N SER A 263 -16.58 23.40 -13.00
CA SER A 263 -16.07 23.19 -11.65
C SER A 263 -14.55 23.03 -11.62
N ILE A 264 -13.99 22.27 -12.57
CA ILE A 264 -12.56 22.06 -12.73
C ILE A 264 -11.89 23.34 -13.27
N GLN A 265 -12.49 23.97 -14.30
CA GLN A 265 -11.98 25.23 -14.86
C GLN A 265 -11.84 26.31 -13.77
N LYS A 266 -12.89 26.50 -12.95
CA LYS A 266 -12.91 27.47 -11.88
C LYS A 266 -11.85 27.21 -10.80
N LYS A 267 -11.62 25.95 -10.46
CA LYS A 267 -10.69 25.57 -9.39
C LYS A 267 -9.25 25.52 -9.87
N LEU A 268 -9.00 24.94 -11.04
CA LEU A 268 -7.67 24.76 -11.61
C LEU A 268 -7.15 25.99 -12.33
N GLN A 269 -8.06 26.80 -12.97
CA GLN A 269 -7.73 27.95 -13.82
C GLN A 269 -6.61 27.62 -14.83
N PRO A 270 -6.77 26.58 -15.65
CA PRO A 270 -5.70 26.14 -16.55
C PRO A 270 -5.47 27.17 -17.65
N ARG A 271 -4.22 27.25 -18.11
CA ARG A 271 -3.84 28.16 -19.21
C ARG A 271 -3.98 27.46 -20.54
N GLU A 272 -4.34 28.22 -21.58
CA GLU A 272 -4.37 27.73 -22.95
C GLU A 272 -2.99 27.15 -23.34
N GLY A 273 -2.99 25.92 -23.90
CA GLY A 273 -1.78 25.17 -24.24
C GLY A 273 -1.07 24.50 -23.07
N GLN A 274 -1.61 24.56 -21.85
CA GLN A 274 -0.99 23.94 -20.68
C GLN A 274 -1.02 22.41 -20.78
N GLY A 275 0.16 21.77 -20.68
CA GLY A 275 0.27 20.34 -20.52
C GLY A 275 -0.17 19.88 -19.12
N LEU A 276 -0.97 18.83 -19.07
CA LEU A 276 -1.53 18.25 -17.85
C LEU A 276 -1.50 16.72 -17.95
N GLU A 277 -1.61 16.03 -16.83
CA GLU A 277 -1.85 14.59 -16.78
C GLU A 277 -3.17 14.31 -16.08
N LEU A 278 -4.12 13.70 -16.79
CA LEU A 278 -5.40 13.30 -16.24
C LEU A 278 -5.25 11.92 -15.60
N GLY A 279 -5.56 11.82 -14.31
CA GLY A 279 -5.58 10.58 -13.56
C GLY A 279 -7.01 10.08 -13.39
N ILE A 280 -7.29 8.85 -13.80
CA ILE A 280 -8.60 8.23 -13.59
C ILE A 280 -8.43 6.75 -13.22
N ARG A 281 -9.14 6.32 -12.18
CA ARG A 281 -9.08 4.91 -11.78
C ARG A 281 -9.88 4.03 -12.74
N PRO A 282 -9.44 2.79 -13.02
CA PRO A 282 -10.12 1.88 -13.94
C PRO A 282 -11.60 1.62 -13.63
N GLU A 283 -11.97 1.64 -12.35
CA GLU A 283 -13.35 1.47 -11.88
C GLU A 283 -14.24 2.71 -12.06
N ASN A 284 -13.63 3.87 -12.34
CA ASN A 284 -14.34 5.14 -12.60
C ASN A 284 -14.42 5.47 -14.10
N ILE A 285 -14.23 4.46 -14.94
CA ILE A 285 -14.40 4.53 -16.38
C ILE A 285 -15.60 3.64 -16.75
N GLU A 286 -16.63 4.23 -17.32
CA GLU A 286 -17.84 3.52 -17.70
C GLU A 286 -17.89 3.28 -19.22
N ILE A 287 -18.49 2.16 -19.64
CA ILE A 287 -18.76 1.93 -21.07
C ILE A 287 -19.92 2.84 -21.48
N PHE A 288 -19.69 3.65 -22.52
CA PHE A 288 -20.72 4.45 -23.10
C PHE A 288 -21.67 3.58 -23.92
N THR A 289 -22.89 3.39 -23.44
CA THR A 289 -24.02 2.81 -24.19
C THR A 289 -24.89 3.96 -24.66
N PRO A 290 -25.05 4.16 -25.98
CA PRO A 290 -26.06 5.11 -26.47
C PRO A 290 -27.41 4.66 -25.92
N GLN A 291 -28.07 5.47 -25.12
CA GLN A 291 -29.47 5.24 -24.79
C GLN A 291 -30.22 5.28 -26.11
N THR A 292 -30.90 4.20 -26.45
CA THR A 292 -31.90 4.18 -27.52
C THR A 292 -32.93 5.22 -27.18
N ALA A 293 -33.07 6.23 -28.04
CA ALA A 293 -34.03 7.31 -27.92
C ALA A 293 -35.46 6.75 -28.12
N GLU A 294 -36.04 6.14 -27.10
CA GLU A 294 -37.42 5.66 -27.06
C GLU A 294 -38.14 6.00 -25.74
N ASP A 295 -37.64 6.94 -24.95
CA ASP A 295 -38.44 7.57 -23.89
C ASP A 295 -38.50 9.07 -24.13
N ASP A 296 -39.63 9.44 -24.71
CA ASP A 296 -40.10 10.80 -25.03
C ASP A 296 -40.53 11.48 -23.74
N ASP A 297 -39.60 12.05 -22.99
CA ASP A 297 -39.86 13.10 -22.03
C ASP A 297 -38.71 14.11 -22.03
N LEU A 298 -38.92 15.15 -22.81
CA LEU A 298 -38.12 16.36 -22.96
C LEU A 298 -37.86 17.04 -21.60
N LYS A 299 -36.87 16.57 -20.90
CA LYS A 299 -36.02 17.44 -20.08
C LYS A 299 -34.60 17.32 -20.65
N THR A 300 -34.32 18.24 -21.55
CA THR A 300 -32.96 18.55 -22.00
C THR A 300 -32.15 18.97 -20.78
N ASP A 301 -31.62 17.99 -20.05
CA ASP A 301 -30.58 18.24 -19.10
C ASP A 301 -29.36 18.74 -19.89
N VAL A 302 -29.07 20.02 -19.71
CA VAL A 302 -27.92 20.73 -20.28
C VAL A 302 -26.60 19.97 -19.95
N TRP A 303 -26.63 19.10 -18.96
CA TRP A 303 -25.56 18.20 -18.50
C TRP A 303 -25.25 17.03 -19.44
N ALA A 304 -26.16 16.67 -20.36
CA ALA A 304 -25.92 15.58 -21.33
C ALA A 304 -24.90 15.96 -22.42
N LEU A 305 -24.62 17.25 -22.62
CA LEU A 305 -23.61 17.74 -23.56
C LEU A 305 -22.19 17.74 -23.02
N GLU A 306 -21.99 17.52 -21.70
CA GLU A 306 -20.67 17.60 -21.05
C GLU A 306 -19.88 16.27 -21.09
N LYS A 307 -20.49 15.18 -21.52
CA LYS A 307 -19.89 13.84 -21.42
C LYS A 307 -19.49 13.32 -22.82
N VAL A 308 -18.45 13.92 -23.40
CA VAL A 308 -17.88 13.40 -24.65
C VAL A 308 -17.13 12.11 -24.37
N PRO A 309 -17.55 10.98 -24.97
CA PRO A 309 -16.88 9.71 -24.77
C PRO A 309 -15.51 9.69 -25.43
N LEU A 310 -14.58 8.92 -24.84
CA LEU A 310 -13.31 8.55 -25.45
C LEU A 310 -13.48 7.27 -26.26
N ASP A 311 -12.99 7.29 -27.49
CA ASP A 311 -12.89 6.11 -28.34
C ASP A 311 -11.55 5.40 -28.07
N LEU A 312 -11.62 4.13 -27.72
CA LEU A 312 -10.49 3.26 -27.43
C LEU A 312 -10.50 2.05 -28.35
N GLU A 313 -9.33 1.46 -28.59
CA GLU A 313 -9.18 0.17 -29.26
C GLU A 313 -8.75 -0.90 -28.25
N VAL A 314 -9.57 -1.94 -28.08
CA VAL A 314 -9.28 -3.04 -27.16
C VAL A 314 -8.04 -3.81 -27.63
N LYS A 315 -7.03 -3.93 -26.77
CA LYS A 315 -5.82 -4.71 -27.03
C LYS A 315 -5.84 -6.06 -26.32
N VAL A 316 -6.23 -6.08 -25.06
CA VAL A 316 -6.28 -7.30 -24.23
C VAL A 316 -7.54 -7.30 -23.39
N VAL A 317 -8.16 -8.46 -23.25
CA VAL A 317 -9.31 -8.71 -22.36
C VAL A 317 -8.91 -9.77 -21.35
N GLU A 318 -8.93 -9.42 -20.08
CA GLU A 318 -8.53 -10.28 -18.95
C GLU A 318 -9.75 -10.57 -18.05
N PRO A 319 -10.43 -11.72 -18.21
CA PRO A 319 -11.52 -12.10 -17.32
C PRO A 319 -10.97 -12.45 -15.93
N LEU A 320 -11.43 -11.73 -14.89
CA LEU A 320 -11.01 -11.91 -13.50
C LEU A 320 -12.05 -12.65 -12.65
N GLY A 321 -13.02 -13.31 -13.26
CA GLY A 321 -14.13 -13.99 -12.59
C GLY A 321 -15.24 -13.04 -12.15
N ARG A 322 -14.98 -12.17 -11.18
CA ARG A 322 -15.95 -11.16 -10.67
C ARG A 322 -16.12 -9.95 -11.60
N GLY A 323 -15.23 -9.78 -12.56
CA GLY A 323 -15.22 -8.67 -13.52
C GLY A 323 -14.25 -8.96 -14.64
N THR A 324 -14.15 -8.07 -15.59
CA THR A 324 -13.20 -8.13 -16.71
C THR A 324 -12.35 -6.87 -16.70
N LEU A 325 -11.02 -7.02 -16.76
CA LEU A 325 -10.09 -5.92 -16.98
C LEU A 325 -9.80 -5.83 -18.48
N ILE A 326 -10.06 -4.67 -19.05
CA ILE A 326 -9.80 -4.37 -20.46
C ILE A 326 -8.57 -3.48 -20.50
N ARG A 327 -7.59 -3.86 -21.32
CA ARG A 327 -6.47 -2.99 -21.69
C ARG A 327 -6.69 -2.50 -23.11
N ALA A 328 -6.85 -1.21 -23.24
CA ALA A 328 -7.15 -0.56 -24.53
C ALA A 328 -6.12 0.55 -24.81
N SER A 329 -5.96 0.92 -26.05
CA SER A 329 -5.12 2.05 -26.45
C SER A 329 -5.96 3.18 -26.99
N LEU A 330 -5.48 4.41 -26.80
CA LEU A 330 -6.00 5.58 -27.49
C LEU A 330 -5.47 5.61 -28.93
N PRO A 331 -6.32 5.75 -29.95
CA PRO A 331 -5.86 5.97 -31.31
C PRO A 331 -4.91 7.18 -31.37
N LEU A 332 -3.81 7.06 -32.09
CA LEU A 332 -2.81 8.12 -32.35
C LEU A 332 -1.95 8.58 -31.14
N LEU A 333 -2.12 8.01 -29.94
CA LEU A 333 -1.10 8.12 -28.91
C LEU A 333 -0.02 7.04 -29.13
N SER A 334 1.17 7.28 -28.59
CA SER A 334 2.26 6.29 -28.66
C SER A 334 1.76 4.93 -28.13
N ALA A 335 2.25 3.84 -28.68
CA ALA A 335 1.86 2.47 -28.31
C ALA A 335 2.03 2.17 -26.80
N GLU A 336 2.68 3.04 -26.05
CA GLU A 336 2.94 2.93 -24.61
C GLU A 336 1.77 3.40 -23.73
N THR A 337 0.82 4.20 -24.26
CA THR A 337 -0.30 4.70 -23.44
C THR A 337 -1.46 3.69 -23.48
N THR A 338 -1.48 2.84 -22.46
CA THR A 338 -2.54 1.85 -22.27
C THR A 338 -3.55 2.37 -21.26
N VAL A 339 -4.83 2.32 -21.59
CA VAL A 339 -5.96 2.63 -20.70
C VAL A 339 -6.51 1.33 -20.15
N GLN A 340 -6.61 1.21 -18.86
CA GLN A 340 -7.22 0.07 -18.17
C GLN A 340 -8.65 0.43 -17.80
N VAL A 341 -9.60 -0.41 -18.14
CA VAL A 341 -11.03 -0.23 -17.83
C VAL A 341 -11.54 -1.47 -17.13
N GLN A 342 -12.14 -1.30 -15.97
CA GLN A 342 -12.74 -2.40 -15.22
C GLN A 342 -14.24 -2.44 -15.47
N VAL A 343 -14.73 -3.57 -16.01
CA VAL A 343 -16.13 -3.73 -16.39
C VAL A 343 -16.75 -4.98 -15.77
N PRO A 344 -18.09 -5.07 -15.67
CA PRO A 344 -18.78 -6.28 -15.21
C PRO A 344 -18.41 -7.51 -16.06
N ALA A 345 -18.45 -8.70 -15.45
CA ALA A 345 -18.16 -9.96 -16.12
C ALA A 345 -19.12 -10.32 -17.27
N SER A 346 -20.27 -9.64 -17.35
CA SER A 346 -21.25 -9.81 -18.44
C SER A 346 -20.80 -9.19 -19.78
N VAL A 347 -19.90 -8.21 -19.74
CA VAL A 347 -19.40 -7.53 -20.92
C VAL A 347 -18.53 -8.49 -21.74
N ARG A 348 -18.84 -8.60 -23.03
CA ARG A 348 -18.12 -9.45 -23.99
C ARG A 348 -17.44 -8.60 -25.03
N LEU A 349 -16.14 -8.51 -24.98
CA LEU A 349 -15.29 -7.79 -25.93
C LEU A 349 -14.15 -8.69 -26.41
N ARG A 350 -13.59 -8.35 -27.56
CA ARG A 350 -12.44 -9.04 -28.18
C ARG A 350 -11.35 -8.04 -28.51
N SER A 351 -10.14 -8.51 -28.62
CA SER A 351 -9.03 -7.69 -29.16
C SER A 351 -9.40 -7.17 -30.53
N GLY A 352 -9.16 -5.88 -30.79
CA GLY A 352 -9.53 -5.16 -32.00
C GLY A 352 -10.90 -4.48 -31.96
N ASP A 353 -11.74 -4.79 -30.98
CA ASP A 353 -13.02 -4.10 -30.82
C ASP A 353 -12.82 -2.62 -30.50
N ARG A 354 -13.74 -1.79 -30.97
CA ARG A 354 -13.82 -0.40 -30.56
C ARG A 354 -14.62 -0.30 -29.26
N LEU A 355 -14.06 0.38 -28.30
CA LEU A 355 -14.67 0.61 -26.99
C LEU A 355 -14.84 2.12 -26.78
N ARG A 356 -16.08 2.55 -26.64
CA ARG A 356 -16.39 3.93 -26.31
C ARG A 356 -16.63 4.02 -24.79
N VAL A 357 -15.89 4.90 -24.11
CA VAL A 357 -15.92 5.03 -22.65
C VAL A 357 -16.15 6.46 -22.23
N GLN A 358 -16.71 6.60 -21.05
CA GLN A 358 -16.94 7.86 -20.37
C GLN A 358 -16.14 7.90 -19.09
N LEU A 359 -15.49 9.03 -18.82
CA LEU A 359 -14.76 9.26 -17.57
C LEU A 359 -15.69 9.91 -16.54
N ASP A 360 -15.62 9.43 -15.30
CA ASP A 360 -16.28 10.11 -14.18
C ASP A 360 -15.43 11.32 -13.74
N PHE A 361 -15.83 12.51 -14.15
CA PHE A 361 -15.10 13.74 -13.85
C PHE A 361 -15.12 14.12 -12.36
N ASP A 362 -16.08 13.64 -11.58
CA ASP A 362 -16.10 13.85 -10.12
C ASP A 362 -15.01 13.04 -9.43
N ARG A 363 -14.47 12.05 -10.12
CA ARG A 363 -13.38 11.17 -9.68
C ARG A 363 -12.08 11.39 -10.48
N LEU A 364 -12.02 12.46 -11.27
CA LEU A 364 -10.84 12.80 -12.04
C LEU A 364 -9.79 13.46 -11.14
N PHE A 365 -8.54 13.08 -11.35
CA PHE A 365 -7.36 13.74 -10.79
C PHE A 365 -6.61 14.46 -11.91
N ILE A 366 -5.93 15.55 -11.57
CA ILE A 366 -5.07 16.25 -12.52
C ILE A 366 -3.72 16.48 -11.85
N PHE A 367 -2.66 16.06 -12.54
CA PHE A 367 -1.29 16.18 -12.06
C PHE A 367 -0.46 17.10 -12.96
N ASP A 368 0.52 17.75 -12.37
CA ASP A 368 1.56 18.46 -13.11
C ASP A 368 2.51 17.45 -13.76
N PRO A 369 2.71 17.49 -15.09
CA PRO A 369 3.53 16.51 -15.79
C PRO A 369 5.02 16.57 -15.40
N SER A 370 5.51 17.69 -14.92
CA SER A 370 6.93 17.92 -14.58
C SER A 370 7.26 17.49 -13.15
N THR A 371 6.39 17.82 -12.18
CA THR A 371 6.60 17.53 -10.76
C THR A 371 5.88 16.26 -10.31
N GLY A 372 4.79 15.89 -10.99
CA GLY A 372 3.87 14.85 -10.61
C GLY A 372 2.95 15.23 -9.45
N GLU A 373 2.98 16.47 -8.96
CA GLU A 373 2.11 16.93 -7.88
C GLU A 373 0.64 17.00 -8.32
N ALA A 374 -0.28 16.71 -7.40
CA ALA A 374 -1.71 16.82 -7.66
C ALA A 374 -2.11 18.31 -7.70
N LEU A 375 -2.68 18.72 -8.84
CA LEU A 375 -3.24 20.05 -9.05
C LEU A 375 -4.76 20.06 -8.75
N TYR A 376 -5.42 18.90 -8.89
CA TYR A 376 -6.85 18.70 -8.68
C TYR A 376 -7.11 17.25 -8.20
N PRO A 377 -8.04 16.93 -7.27
CA PRO A 377 -9.06 17.83 -6.70
C PRO A 377 -8.55 18.87 -5.74
#